data_4df87c5d41c036ad1c393ff03b6dbe6a
#
_entry.id   4df87c5d41c036ad1c393ff03b6dbe6a
#
_cell.length_a   1.000
_cell.length_b   1.000
_cell.length_c   1.000
_cell.angle_alpha   90.00
_cell.angle_beta   90.00
_cell.angle_gamma   90.00
#
_symmetry.space_group_name_H-M   'P 1'
#
loop_
_entity.id
_entity.type
_entity.pdbx_description
1 polymer ?
#
loop_
_entity_poly.entity_id
_entity_poly.type
_entity_poly.pdbx_seq_one_letter_code
_entity_poly.pdbx_strand_id
1 'polypeptide(L)'
;MNINIEKSLEKAREINQKRIPVSPSELVSLKNDILDLMREEKAVMVCHYYVDGVIQDFAVDSGGIVADSLEMAKFGKKTAAETLIVVGVRFMGETAKILSPEKKVIMPTLKATCSLDVGCDAGLFKKFCEKNPEKTVVVYANTSAAVKATADWTVTSSCAVKIIEYLKSRGDKIIFAPDKHLGGYLKKTTGADITNWDGHCVVHDEFKAFELMQLKKRIPEASVVVHPESPASVIDLADFVGSTSDMIKYVMQSDSKKIIVGTDNGLIHMMKKKAPEKI
;
A
#
# COMPACT_ATOMS: atom_id res chain seq x y z
N MET A 1 -18.20 6.57 13.22
CA MET A 1 -18.98 6.02 12.09
C MET A 1 -18.98 4.51 12.26
N ASN A 2 -20.08 3.95 12.84
CA ASN A 2 -20.19 2.49 13.00
C ASN A 2 -20.39 1.90 11.60
N ILE A 3 -19.31 1.43 11.00
CA ILE A 3 -19.39 0.59 9.80
C ILE A 3 -20.06 -0.70 10.29
N ASN A 4 -21.25 -0.97 9.80
CA ASN A 4 -21.95 -2.20 10.11
C ASN A 4 -21.17 -3.35 9.45
N ILE A 5 -20.33 -3.99 10.23
CA ILE A 5 -19.40 -5.06 9.82
C ILE A 5 -20.16 -6.18 9.11
N GLU A 6 -21.37 -6.54 9.61
CA GLU A 6 -22.21 -7.55 8.96
C GLU A 6 -22.60 -7.14 7.53
N LYS A 7 -22.99 -5.89 7.32
CA LYS A 7 -23.33 -5.37 5.99
C LYS A 7 -22.15 -5.34 5.04
N SER A 8 -20.95 -5.09 5.56
CA SER A 8 -19.69 -5.12 4.78
C SER A 8 -19.28 -6.55 4.43
N LEU A 9 -19.44 -7.50 5.36
CA LEU A 9 -19.21 -8.92 5.12
C LEU A 9 -20.22 -9.51 4.14
N GLU A 10 -21.49 -9.13 4.24
CA GLU A 10 -22.55 -9.54 3.31
C GLU A 10 -22.24 -9.04 1.90
N LYS A 11 -21.86 -7.77 1.76
CA LYS A 11 -21.43 -7.20 0.49
C LYS A 11 -20.18 -7.87 -0.09
N ALA A 12 -19.21 -8.22 0.76
CA ALA A 12 -18.03 -8.97 0.34
C ALA A 12 -18.38 -10.40 -0.12
N ARG A 13 -19.34 -11.05 0.56
CA ARG A 13 -19.86 -12.36 0.15
C ARG A 13 -20.59 -12.27 -1.20
N GLU A 14 -21.45 -11.25 -1.40
CA GLU A 14 -22.12 -11.01 -2.67
C GLU A 14 -21.14 -10.77 -3.83
N ILE A 15 -20.06 -10.02 -3.58
CA ILE A 15 -19.01 -9.78 -4.59
C ILE A 15 -18.29 -11.09 -4.91
N ASN A 16 -17.97 -11.91 -3.90
CA ASN A 16 -17.33 -13.21 -4.11
C ASN A 16 -18.25 -14.22 -4.83
N GLN A 17 -19.55 -14.19 -4.56
CA GLN A 17 -20.54 -15.03 -5.26
C GLN A 17 -20.71 -14.63 -6.74
N LYS A 18 -20.44 -13.37 -7.10
CA LYS A 18 -20.47 -12.86 -8.47
C LYS A 18 -19.17 -13.13 -9.24
N ARG A 19 -18.16 -13.75 -8.64
CA ARG A 19 -16.99 -14.20 -9.38
C ARG A 19 -17.41 -15.28 -10.36
N ILE A 20 -17.33 -14.98 -11.63
CA ILE A 20 -17.50 -15.99 -12.68
C ILE A 20 -16.28 -16.91 -12.61
N PRO A 21 -16.45 -18.20 -12.30
CA PRO A 21 -15.33 -19.12 -12.29
C PRO A 21 -14.80 -19.23 -13.72
N VAL A 22 -13.56 -18.88 -13.93
CA VAL A 22 -12.86 -19.01 -15.21
C VAL A 22 -12.17 -20.38 -15.20
N SER A 23 -12.42 -21.18 -16.23
CA SER A 23 -11.75 -22.47 -16.39
C SER A 23 -10.24 -22.27 -16.66
N PRO A 24 -9.38 -23.25 -16.35
CA PRO A 24 -7.95 -23.14 -16.64
C PRO A 24 -7.64 -22.84 -18.12
N SER A 25 -8.40 -23.39 -19.05
CA SER A 25 -8.25 -23.13 -20.49
C SER A 25 -8.65 -21.72 -20.89
N GLU A 26 -9.75 -21.20 -20.36
CA GLU A 26 -10.15 -19.80 -20.56
C GLU A 26 -9.15 -18.82 -19.95
N LEU A 27 -8.59 -19.14 -18.77
CA LEU A 27 -7.56 -18.30 -18.14
C LEU A 27 -6.31 -18.20 -19.03
N VAL A 28 -5.89 -19.31 -19.66
CA VAL A 28 -4.75 -19.32 -20.59
C VAL A 28 -5.06 -18.48 -21.83
N SER A 29 -6.27 -18.64 -22.42
CA SER A 29 -6.71 -17.83 -23.56
C SER A 29 -6.70 -16.34 -23.22
N LEU A 30 -7.34 -15.94 -22.11
CA LEU A 30 -7.40 -14.55 -21.67
C LEU A 30 -5.99 -13.95 -21.42
N LYS A 31 -5.07 -14.74 -20.84
CA LYS A 31 -3.69 -14.27 -20.65
C LYS A 31 -2.99 -14.01 -22.00
N ASN A 32 -3.19 -14.88 -22.99
CA ASN A 32 -2.60 -14.70 -24.32
C ASN A 32 -3.21 -13.48 -25.03
N ASP A 33 -4.51 -13.32 -25.00
CA ASP A 33 -5.20 -12.16 -25.58
C ASP A 33 -4.72 -10.84 -24.97
N ILE A 34 -4.54 -10.80 -23.64
CA ILE A 34 -4.00 -9.63 -22.94
C ILE A 34 -2.53 -9.38 -23.35
N LEU A 35 -1.71 -10.42 -23.47
CA LEU A 35 -0.31 -10.26 -23.90
C LEU A 35 -0.21 -9.70 -25.32
N ASP A 36 -1.08 -10.13 -26.24
CA ASP A 36 -1.10 -9.61 -27.60
C ASP A 36 -1.50 -8.13 -27.62
N LEU A 37 -2.56 -7.75 -26.91
CA LEU A 37 -2.95 -6.34 -26.73
C LEU A 37 -1.85 -5.50 -26.08
N MET A 38 -1.16 -6.06 -25.08
CA MET A 38 -0.02 -5.35 -24.44
C MET A 38 1.12 -5.09 -25.42
N ARG A 39 1.41 -6.02 -26.33
CA ARG A 39 2.42 -5.80 -27.40
C ARG A 39 1.99 -4.72 -28.38
N GLU A 40 0.76 -4.76 -28.84
CA GLU A 40 0.16 -3.76 -29.77
C GLU A 40 0.18 -2.35 -29.16
N GLU A 41 -0.19 -2.22 -27.89
CA GLU A 41 -0.28 -0.95 -27.16
C GLU A 41 1.05 -0.53 -26.51
N LYS A 42 2.14 -1.26 -26.77
CA LYS A 42 3.45 -1.07 -26.11
C LYS A 42 3.30 -0.88 -24.60
N ALA A 43 2.50 -1.74 -24.00
CA ALA A 43 2.08 -1.65 -22.61
C ALA A 43 2.93 -2.53 -21.71
N VAL A 44 3.09 -2.11 -20.46
CA VAL A 44 3.65 -2.90 -19.38
C VAL A 44 2.74 -2.87 -18.15
N MET A 45 2.65 -4.00 -17.45
CA MET A 45 1.86 -4.12 -16.23
C MET A 45 2.69 -3.72 -15.01
N VAL A 46 2.11 -2.86 -14.17
CA VAL A 46 2.70 -2.40 -12.91
C VAL A 46 1.72 -2.73 -11.80
N CYS A 47 2.05 -3.72 -10.98
CA CYS A 47 1.12 -4.38 -10.07
C CYS A 47 1.53 -4.18 -8.61
N HIS A 48 0.55 -3.90 -7.74
CA HIS A 48 0.80 -3.83 -6.31
C HIS A 48 0.73 -5.21 -5.65
N TYR A 49 1.44 -5.40 -4.54
CA TYR A 49 1.44 -6.64 -3.75
C TYR A 49 0.06 -7.06 -3.21
N TYR A 50 -0.89 -6.12 -3.06
CA TYR A 50 -2.20 -6.36 -2.44
C TYR A 50 -3.28 -6.83 -3.42
N VAL A 51 -2.89 -7.32 -4.58
CA VAL A 51 -3.81 -7.94 -5.54
C VAL A 51 -3.70 -9.46 -5.51
N ASP A 52 -4.64 -10.14 -6.16
CA ASP A 52 -4.67 -11.59 -6.27
C ASP A 52 -3.36 -12.16 -6.84
N GLY A 53 -2.88 -13.29 -6.30
CA GLY A 53 -1.62 -13.90 -6.69
C GLY A 53 -1.54 -14.27 -8.17
N VAL A 54 -2.65 -14.67 -8.79
CA VAL A 54 -2.70 -14.97 -10.25
C VAL A 54 -2.38 -13.73 -11.07
N ILE A 55 -2.83 -12.56 -10.61
CA ILE A 55 -2.54 -11.29 -11.28
C ILE A 55 -1.10 -10.86 -11.04
N GLN A 56 -0.58 -11.07 -9.82
CA GLN A 56 0.84 -10.82 -9.51
C GLN A 56 1.74 -11.66 -10.41
N ASP A 57 1.44 -12.95 -10.56
CA ASP A 57 2.21 -13.86 -11.41
C ASP A 57 2.15 -13.40 -12.87
N PHE A 58 0.97 -13.06 -13.37
CA PHE A 58 0.82 -12.58 -14.74
C PHE A 58 1.58 -11.28 -15.00
N ALA A 59 1.61 -10.36 -14.03
CA ALA A 59 2.39 -9.13 -14.15
C ALA A 59 3.89 -9.42 -14.33
N VAL A 60 4.44 -10.37 -13.57
CA VAL A 60 5.85 -10.79 -13.71
C VAL A 60 6.09 -11.52 -15.02
N ASP A 61 5.23 -12.48 -15.38
CA ASP A 61 5.35 -13.30 -16.58
C ASP A 61 5.24 -12.46 -17.87
N SER A 62 4.50 -11.35 -17.83
CA SER A 62 4.37 -10.40 -18.94
C SER A 62 5.52 -9.38 -19.04
N GLY A 63 6.59 -9.51 -18.24
CA GLY A 63 7.71 -8.58 -18.22
C GLY A 63 7.47 -7.29 -17.44
N GLY A 64 6.41 -7.25 -16.64
CA GLY A 64 6.10 -6.16 -15.73
C GLY A 64 6.71 -6.35 -14.34
N ILE A 65 6.14 -5.66 -13.35
CA ILE A 65 6.65 -5.66 -11.98
C ILE A 65 5.51 -5.82 -10.95
N VAL A 66 5.82 -6.51 -9.85
CA VAL A 66 5.03 -6.51 -8.62
C VAL A 66 5.85 -5.82 -7.53
N ALA A 67 5.35 -4.71 -6.99
CA ALA A 67 6.12 -3.85 -6.11
C ALA A 67 5.23 -3.05 -5.13
N ASP A 68 5.87 -2.30 -4.22
CA ASP A 68 5.21 -1.24 -3.47
C ASP A 68 4.98 0.01 -4.35
N SER A 69 4.18 0.95 -3.84
CA SER A 69 3.78 2.14 -4.60
C SER A 69 4.97 3.00 -5.08
N LEU A 70 6.08 3.05 -4.35
CA LEU A 70 7.25 3.83 -4.74
C LEU A 70 8.01 3.16 -5.90
N GLU A 71 8.24 1.87 -5.80
CA GLU A 71 8.93 1.11 -6.85
C GLU A 71 8.06 1.00 -8.11
N MET A 72 6.73 0.87 -7.96
CA MET A 72 5.78 0.97 -9.08
C MET A 72 5.96 2.28 -9.84
N ALA A 73 6.00 3.40 -9.12
CA ALA A 73 6.16 4.73 -9.70
C ALA A 73 7.53 4.91 -10.39
N LYS A 74 8.61 4.44 -9.75
CA LYS A 74 9.97 4.47 -10.33
C LYS A 74 10.08 3.62 -11.58
N PHE A 75 9.52 2.42 -11.58
CA PHE A 75 9.50 1.54 -12.73
C PHE A 75 8.72 2.17 -13.89
N GLY A 76 7.51 2.69 -13.61
CA GLY A 76 6.68 3.37 -14.59
C GLY A 76 7.40 4.53 -15.28
N LYS A 77 8.20 5.29 -14.53
CA LYS A 77 9.01 6.40 -15.09
C LYS A 77 10.17 5.90 -15.94
N LYS A 78 10.81 4.79 -15.57
CA LYS A 78 12.03 4.28 -16.22
C LYS A 78 11.77 3.43 -17.45
N THR A 79 10.64 2.72 -17.49
CA THR A 79 10.32 1.81 -18.61
C THR A 79 10.17 2.55 -19.93
N ALA A 80 10.56 1.90 -21.03
CA ALA A 80 10.36 2.41 -22.39
C ALA A 80 8.91 2.25 -22.89
N ALA A 81 8.04 1.55 -22.14
CA ALA A 81 6.64 1.36 -22.50
C ALA A 81 5.90 2.70 -22.63
N GLU A 82 5.02 2.80 -23.60
CA GLU A 82 4.18 3.99 -23.86
C GLU A 82 2.92 3.96 -22.98
N THR A 83 2.47 2.75 -22.63
CA THR A 83 1.27 2.52 -21.80
C THR A 83 1.62 1.79 -20.51
N LEU A 84 1.13 2.29 -19.38
CA LEU A 84 1.22 1.65 -18.06
C LEU A 84 -0.13 1.07 -17.68
N ILE A 85 -0.22 -0.24 -17.46
CA ILE A 85 -1.39 -0.90 -16.88
C ILE A 85 -1.15 -0.99 -15.37
N VAL A 86 -1.75 -0.07 -14.61
CA VAL A 86 -1.58 -0.01 -13.16
C VAL A 86 -2.65 -0.86 -12.48
N VAL A 87 -2.22 -1.96 -11.87
CA VAL A 87 -3.10 -2.89 -11.15
C VAL A 87 -2.93 -2.67 -9.65
N GLY A 88 -3.89 -1.99 -9.08
CA GLY A 88 -3.94 -1.55 -7.69
C GLY A 88 -5.13 -0.62 -7.47
N VAL A 89 -5.02 0.27 -6.49
CA VAL A 89 -6.07 1.26 -6.17
C VAL A 89 -5.82 2.60 -6.87
N ARG A 90 -6.89 3.39 -7.01
CA ARG A 90 -6.95 4.59 -7.86
C ARG A 90 -5.78 5.55 -7.67
N PHE A 91 -5.38 5.87 -6.43
CA PHE A 91 -4.28 6.81 -6.19
C PHE A 91 -2.94 6.36 -6.79
N MET A 92 -2.74 5.05 -7.00
CA MET A 92 -1.51 4.51 -7.64
C MET A 92 -1.48 4.86 -9.13
N GLY A 93 -2.63 4.75 -9.82
CA GLY A 93 -2.75 5.19 -11.21
C GLY A 93 -2.58 6.71 -11.36
N GLU A 94 -3.17 7.50 -10.44
CA GLU A 94 -2.96 8.95 -10.39
C GLU A 94 -1.48 9.30 -10.18
N THR A 95 -0.81 8.62 -9.24
CA THR A 95 0.63 8.83 -8.99
C THR A 95 1.48 8.45 -10.20
N ALA A 96 1.18 7.34 -10.87
CA ALA A 96 1.85 6.95 -12.10
C ALA A 96 1.68 8.00 -13.21
N LYS A 97 0.47 8.56 -13.35
CA LYS A 97 0.19 9.63 -14.34
C LYS A 97 0.90 10.94 -14.01
N ILE A 98 0.96 11.33 -12.72
CA ILE A 98 1.68 12.53 -12.28
C ILE A 98 3.18 12.41 -12.60
N LEU A 99 3.79 11.25 -12.38
CA LEU A 99 5.22 11.05 -12.56
C LEU A 99 5.63 10.72 -14.00
N SER A 100 4.67 10.34 -14.84
CA SER A 100 4.85 10.00 -16.26
C SER A 100 3.72 10.61 -17.09
N PRO A 101 3.64 11.96 -17.17
CA PRO A 101 2.51 12.64 -17.80
C PRO A 101 2.41 12.36 -19.31
N GLU A 102 3.49 11.97 -19.95
CA GLU A 102 3.57 11.60 -21.37
C GLU A 102 2.96 10.22 -21.66
N LYS A 103 2.90 9.34 -20.66
CA LYS A 103 2.44 7.96 -20.86
C LYS A 103 0.91 7.84 -20.73
N LYS A 104 0.33 6.90 -21.47
CA LYS A 104 -1.03 6.44 -21.25
C LYS A 104 -1.05 5.59 -19.98
N VAL A 105 -1.92 5.93 -19.02
CA VAL A 105 -2.10 5.14 -17.78
C VAL A 105 -3.49 4.55 -17.78
N ILE A 106 -3.58 3.25 -17.70
CA ILE A 106 -4.82 2.47 -17.69
C ILE A 106 -4.92 1.74 -16.36
N MET A 107 -6.13 1.66 -15.82
CA MET A 107 -6.45 0.83 -14.66
C MET A 107 -7.61 -0.11 -15.01
N PRO A 108 -7.60 -1.37 -14.54
CA PRO A 108 -8.70 -2.31 -14.77
C PRO A 108 -10.05 -1.79 -14.25
N THR A 109 -10.01 -1.05 -13.14
CA THR A 109 -11.18 -0.35 -12.59
C THR A 109 -10.77 0.86 -11.76
N LEU A 110 -11.50 1.96 -11.91
CA LEU A 110 -11.36 3.14 -11.07
C LEU A 110 -12.18 3.05 -9.76
N LYS A 111 -12.97 1.98 -9.60
CA LYS A 111 -13.76 1.71 -8.38
C LYS A 111 -12.90 1.12 -7.25
N ALA A 112 -11.72 0.59 -7.56
CA ALA A 112 -10.76 0.14 -6.56
C ALA A 112 -10.16 1.36 -5.87
N THR A 113 -10.57 1.60 -4.63
CA THR A 113 -10.16 2.76 -3.82
C THR A 113 -9.49 2.30 -2.52
N CYS A 114 -8.85 3.24 -1.84
CA CYS A 114 -8.23 3.03 -0.53
C CYS A 114 -9.01 3.85 0.50
N SER A 115 -9.23 3.29 1.70
CA SER A 115 -9.90 4.02 2.79
C SER A 115 -9.18 5.29 3.21
N LEU A 116 -7.86 5.32 3.07
CA LEU A 116 -7.04 6.50 3.33
C LEU A 116 -7.32 7.62 2.32
N ASP A 117 -7.42 7.28 1.03
CA ASP A 117 -7.78 8.23 -0.05
C ASP A 117 -9.20 8.76 0.16
N VAL A 118 -10.17 7.86 0.41
CA VAL A 118 -11.58 8.22 0.64
C VAL A 118 -11.77 9.01 1.93
N GLY A 119 -11.00 8.71 2.98
CA GLY A 119 -11.06 9.37 4.29
C GLY A 119 -10.35 10.73 4.35
N CYS A 120 -9.69 11.16 3.26
CA CYS A 120 -8.99 12.45 3.18
C CYS A 120 -9.58 13.31 2.05
N ASP A 121 -10.74 13.92 2.31
CA ASP A 121 -11.37 14.85 1.37
C ASP A 121 -10.48 16.06 1.12
N ALA A 122 -10.24 16.39 -0.15
CA ALA A 122 -9.31 17.43 -0.53
C ALA A 122 -9.73 18.82 -0.04
N GLY A 123 -11.03 19.12 0.00
CA GLY A 123 -11.55 20.42 0.48
C GLY A 123 -11.40 20.57 1.99
N LEU A 124 -11.69 19.49 2.74
CA LEU A 124 -11.51 19.47 4.19
C LEU A 124 -10.02 19.48 4.57
N PHE A 125 -9.19 18.75 3.84
CA PHE A 125 -7.75 18.75 4.06
C PHE A 125 -7.13 20.11 3.79
N LYS A 126 -7.53 20.78 2.71
CA LYS A 126 -7.08 22.16 2.43
C LYS A 126 -7.41 23.12 3.59
N LYS A 127 -8.64 23.07 4.11
CA LYS A 127 -9.03 23.87 5.29
C LYS A 127 -8.23 23.52 6.55
N PHE A 128 -7.83 22.27 6.70
CA PHE A 128 -6.97 21.85 7.81
C PHE A 128 -5.56 22.42 7.68
N CYS A 129 -4.99 22.46 6.48
CA CYS A 129 -3.70 23.10 6.20
C CYS A 129 -3.75 24.61 6.41
N GLU A 130 -4.82 25.28 5.95
CA GLU A 130 -5.02 26.73 6.11
C GLU A 130 -5.08 27.17 7.59
N LYS A 131 -5.49 26.28 8.50
CA LYS A 131 -5.45 26.55 9.95
C LYS A 131 -4.06 26.37 10.58
N ASN A 132 -3.09 25.87 9.84
CA ASN A 132 -1.73 25.61 10.28
C ASN A 132 -0.70 26.07 9.23
N PRO A 133 -0.74 27.35 8.83
CA PRO A 133 0.03 27.84 7.66
C PRO A 133 1.55 27.80 7.88
N GLU A 134 1.99 27.66 9.13
CA GLU A 134 3.40 27.60 9.50
C GLU A 134 3.99 26.19 9.37
N LYS A 135 3.19 25.18 9.03
CA LYS A 135 3.62 23.79 8.99
C LYS A 135 3.89 23.30 7.57
N THR A 136 4.93 22.54 7.42
CA THR A 136 5.23 21.80 6.19
C THR A 136 4.23 20.64 6.01
N VAL A 137 3.59 20.61 4.86
CA VAL A 137 2.55 19.61 4.55
C VAL A 137 3.18 18.40 3.89
N VAL A 138 3.16 17.27 4.59
CA VAL A 138 3.63 15.97 4.09
C VAL A 138 2.44 15.04 3.92
N VAL A 139 2.22 14.54 2.72
CA VAL A 139 1.17 13.56 2.46
C VAL A 139 1.74 12.21 2.08
N TYR A 140 1.14 11.17 2.61
CA TYR A 140 1.38 9.82 2.17
C TYR A 140 0.74 9.60 0.79
N ALA A 141 1.39 8.81 -0.05
CA ALA A 141 0.96 8.58 -1.44
C ALA A 141 -0.48 8.05 -1.57
N ASN A 142 -1.02 7.47 -0.47
CA ASN A 142 -2.37 6.92 -0.37
C ASN A 142 -3.44 8.03 -0.27
N THR A 143 -3.33 9.05 -1.09
CA THR A 143 -4.24 10.20 -1.18
C THR A 143 -4.54 10.50 -2.65
N SER A 144 -5.62 11.25 -2.91
CA SER A 144 -5.96 11.71 -4.26
C SER A 144 -4.91 12.68 -4.83
N ALA A 145 -4.89 12.84 -6.15
CA ALA A 145 -4.08 13.86 -6.81
C ALA A 145 -4.40 15.26 -6.30
N ALA A 146 -5.68 15.54 -5.96
CA ALA A 146 -6.10 16.83 -5.42
C ALA A 146 -5.50 17.11 -4.04
N VAL A 147 -5.40 16.11 -3.16
CA VAL A 147 -4.71 16.24 -1.87
C VAL A 147 -3.21 16.41 -2.07
N LYS A 148 -2.59 15.66 -2.98
CA LYS A 148 -1.16 15.80 -3.31
C LYS A 148 -0.81 17.20 -3.82
N ALA A 149 -1.73 17.84 -4.55
CA ALA A 149 -1.55 19.21 -5.07
C ALA A 149 -1.48 20.28 -3.96
N THR A 150 -1.90 19.99 -2.74
CA THR A 150 -1.80 20.89 -1.58
C THR A 150 -0.58 20.61 -0.69
N ALA A 151 0.21 19.58 -1.03
CA ALA A 151 1.32 19.11 -0.21
C ALA A 151 2.66 19.68 -0.70
N ASP A 152 3.56 19.94 0.25
CA ASP A 152 4.97 20.25 -0.03
C ASP A 152 5.77 18.98 -0.36
N TRP A 153 5.40 17.87 0.29
CA TRP A 153 6.04 16.57 0.13
C TRP A 153 5.04 15.44 0.00
N THR A 154 5.33 14.51 -0.91
CA THR A 154 4.62 13.24 -1.01
C THR A 154 5.58 12.11 -0.68
N VAL A 155 5.22 11.25 0.27
CA VAL A 155 6.04 10.15 0.75
C VAL A 155 5.33 8.79 0.62
N THR A 156 6.11 7.71 0.65
CA THR A 156 5.61 6.34 0.85
C THR A 156 6.18 5.79 2.16
N SER A 157 5.65 4.68 2.67
CA SER A 157 6.16 4.05 3.89
C SER A 157 7.66 3.74 3.82
N SER A 158 8.19 3.44 2.64
CA SER A 158 9.61 3.13 2.44
C SER A 158 10.55 4.32 2.53
N CYS A 159 10.08 5.56 2.37
CA CYS A 159 10.91 6.77 2.42
C CYS A 159 10.50 7.76 3.53
N ALA A 160 9.35 7.55 4.17
CA ALA A 160 8.77 8.52 5.10
C ALA A 160 9.70 8.87 6.25
N VAL A 161 10.31 7.88 6.92
CA VAL A 161 11.21 8.12 8.05
C VAL A 161 12.34 9.08 7.64
N LYS A 162 13.02 8.81 6.53
CA LYS A 162 14.15 9.64 6.05
C LYS A 162 13.72 11.08 5.73
N ILE A 163 12.55 11.25 5.12
CA ILE A 163 12.03 12.58 4.79
C ILE A 163 11.65 13.34 6.05
N ILE A 164 10.98 12.69 7.00
CA ILE A 164 10.61 13.32 8.29
C ILE A 164 11.86 13.69 9.10
N GLU A 165 12.90 12.85 9.15
CA GLU A 165 14.18 13.18 9.79
C GLU A 165 14.85 14.40 9.13
N TYR A 166 14.84 14.47 7.80
CA TYR A 166 15.33 15.63 7.05
C TYR A 166 14.59 16.90 7.42
N LEU A 167 13.24 16.89 7.40
CA LEU A 167 12.42 18.04 7.74
C LEU A 167 12.62 18.46 9.21
N LYS A 168 12.68 17.49 10.12
CA LYS A 168 13.03 17.75 11.53
C LYS A 168 14.38 18.46 11.68
N SER A 169 15.40 18.01 10.93
CA SER A 169 16.73 18.65 10.99
C SER A 169 16.74 20.10 10.53
N ARG A 170 15.75 20.50 9.75
CA ARG A 170 15.50 21.90 9.33
C ARG A 170 14.69 22.71 10.34
N GLY A 171 14.16 22.05 11.38
CA GLY A 171 13.27 22.68 12.36
C GLY A 171 11.80 22.78 11.92
N ASP A 172 11.41 22.08 10.86
CA ASP A 172 10.05 22.13 10.32
C ASP A 172 9.05 21.48 11.31
N LYS A 173 7.91 22.16 11.52
CA LYS A 173 6.71 21.55 12.09
C LYS A 173 5.90 20.95 10.96
N ILE A 174 5.32 19.77 11.16
CA ILE A 174 4.79 18.96 10.07
C ILE A 174 3.29 18.71 10.24
N ILE A 175 2.52 18.85 9.15
CA ILE A 175 1.24 18.18 8.98
C ILE A 175 1.50 16.86 8.28
N PHE A 176 0.98 15.75 8.79
CA PHE A 176 1.02 14.45 8.14
C PHE A 176 -0.40 13.91 7.88
N ALA A 177 -0.66 13.52 6.64
CA ALA A 177 -1.92 12.93 6.21
C ALA A 177 -1.65 11.76 5.23
N PRO A 178 -2.60 10.83 5.02
CA PRO A 178 -3.91 10.74 5.64
C PRO A 178 -3.98 9.78 6.84
N ASP A 179 -2.89 9.04 7.15
CA ASP A 179 -2.88 7.95 8.13
C ASP A 179 -2.30 8.39 9.48
N LYS A 180 -3.15 8.38 10.52
CA LYS A 180 -2.74 8.75 11.88
C LYS A 180 -1.81 7.74 12.54
N HIS A 181 -1.90 6.45 12.17
CA HIS A 181 -1.05 5.41 12.73
C HIS A 181 0.36 5.52 12.19
N LEU A 182 0.50 5.63 10.86
CA LEU A 182 1.79 5.91 10.24
C LEU A 182 2.38 7.23 10.76
N GLY A 183 1.58 8.30 10.84
CA GLY A 183 2.03 9.57 11.40
C GLY A 183 2.45 9.48 12.87
N GLY A 184 1.74 8.68 13.67
CA GLY A 184 2.11 8.37 15.06
C GLY A 184 3.42 7.58 15.16
N TYR A 185 3.61 6.58 14.30
CA TYR A 185 4.84 5.82 14.16
C TYR A 185 6.03 6.73 13.79
N LEU A 186 5.84 7.60 12.78
CA LEU A 186 6.86 8.57 12.37
C LEU A 186 7.23 9.52 13.51
N LYS A 187 6.24 10.05 14.23
CA LYS A 187 6.45 10.91 15.40
C LYS A 187 7.25 10.19 16.48
N LYS A 188 6.90 8.95 16.81
CA LYS A 188 7.60 8.13 17.83
C LYS A 188 9.03 7.83 17.41
N THR A 189 9.23 7.44 16.16
CA THR A 189 10.54 7.00 15.65
C THR A 189 11.52 8.15 15.48
N THR A 190 11.05 9.29 14.97
CA THR A 190 11.92 10.43 14.63
C THR A 190 11.96 11.51 15.73
N GLY A 191 10.96 11.56 16.60
CA GLY A 191 10.75 12.65 17.55
C GLY A 191 10.43 13.99 16.89
N ALA A 192 9.90 14.00 15.64
CA ALA A 192 9.49 15.20 14.95
C ALA A 192 8.16 15.76 15.50
N ASP A 193 7.96 17.08 15.37
CA ASP A 193 6.67 17.73 15.69
C ASP A 193 5.69 17.51 14.57
N ILE A 194 4.85 16.47 14.72
CA ILE A 194 3.87 16.06 13.72
C ILE A 194 2.46 16.25 14.24
N THR A 195 1.64 16.95 13.46
CA THR A 195 0.19 17.04 13.60
C THR A 195 -0.47 16.15 12.55
N ASN A 196 -1.18 15.11 13.00
CA ASN A 196 -1.79 14.14 12.10
C ASN A 196 -3.19 14.54 11.66
N TRP A 197 -3.53 14.24 10.41
CA TRP A 197 -4.90 14.08 9.97
C TRP A 197 -5.51 12.84 10.65
N ASP A 198 -6.81 12.89 11.02
CA ASP A 198 -7.47 11.80 11.73
C ASP A 198 -8.10 10.77 10.76
N GLY A 199 -7.31 10.24 9.84
CA GLY A 199 -7.66 9.11 8.98
C GLY A 199 -6.89 7.86 9.36
N HIS A 200 -7.33 6.69 8.89
CA HIS A 200 -6.67 5.41 9.13
C HIS A 200 -6.98 4.40 8.02
N CYS A 201 -6.11 3.43 7.85
CA CYS A 201 -6.35 2.29 6.98
C CYS A 201 -7.28 1.29 7.68
N VAL A 202 -8.48 1.05 7.12
CA VAL A 202 -9.46 0.13 7.72
C VAL A 202 -8.94 -1.31 7.82
N VAL A 203 -8.04 -1.72 6.94
CA VAL A 203 -7.43 -3.07 6.96
C VAL A 203 -6.48 -3.20 8.14
N HIS A 204 -5.56 -2.25 8.30
CA HIS A 204 -4.54 -2.32 9.35
C HIS A 204 -5.09 -1.96 10.75
N ASP A 205 -6.12 -1.13 10.82
CA ASP A 205 -6.80 -0.79 12.09
C ASP A 205 -7.57 -1.97 12.70
N GLU A 206 -7.91 -2.98 11.89
CA GLU A 206 -8.55 -4.20 12.38
C GLU A 206 -7.61 -5.14 13.16
N PHE A 207 -6.29 -5.00 13.05
CA PHE A 207 -5.36 -5.78 13.85
C PHE A 207 -5.45 -5.39 15.32
N LYS A 208 -5.62 -6.40 16.19
CA LYS A 208 -5.79 -6.19 17.64
C LYS A 208 -4.60 -6.75 18.40
N ALA A 209 -4.02 -5.93 19.27
CA ALA A 209 -2.85 -6.33 20.10
C ALA A 209 -3.13 -7.57 20.93
N PHE A 210 -4.35 -7.70 21.48
CA PHE A 210 -4.74 -8.87 22.28
C PHE A 210 -4.67 -10.16 21.43
N GLU A 211 -5.20 -10.15 20.21
CA GLU A 211 -5.20 -11.31 19.31
C GLU A 211 -3.78 -11.68 18.89
N LEU A 212 -2.96 -10.67 18.58
CA LEU A 212 -1.55 -10.87 18.28
C LEU A 212 -0.78 -11.48 19.45
N MET A 213 -1.01 -11.00 20.68
CA MET A 213 -0.41 -11.59 21.89
C MET A 213 -0.83 -13.05 22.08
N GLN A 214 -2.10 -13.39 21.83
CA GLN A 214 -2.56 -14.78 21.92
C GLN A 214 -1.89 -15.66 20.84
N LEU A 215 -1.71 -15.13 19.64
CA LEU A 215 -1.02 -15.85 18.57
C LEU A 215 0.48 -16.05 18.89
N LYS A 216 1.16 -15.03 19.40
CA LYS A 216 2.57 -15.15 19.88
C LYS A 216 2.73 -16.19 21.00
N LYS A 217 1.75 -16.30 21.92
CA LYS A 217 1.77 -17.36 22.96
C LYS A 217 1.65 -18.77 22.38
N ARG A 218 0.90 -18.93 21.29
CA ARG A 218 0.72 -20.23 20.62
C ARG A 218 1.91 -20.60 19.73
N ILE A 219 2.62 -19.61 19.20
CA ILE A 219 3.74 -19.76 18.28
C ILE A 219 4.88 -18.84 18.76
N PRO A 220 5.50 -19.14 19.92
CA PRO A 220 6.49 -18.24 20.54
C PRO A 220 7.76 -18.04 19.71
N GLU A 221 8.08 -18.99 18.83
CA GLU A 221 9.23 -18.95 17.91
C GLU A 221 8.98 -18.09 16.66
N ALA A 222 7.74 -17.62 16.43
CA ALA A 222 7.44 -16.83 15.24
C ALA A 222 7.92 -15.38 15.40
N SER A 223 8.56 -14.85 14.36
CA SER A 223 8.80 -13.41 14.22
C SER A 223 7.55 -12.71 13.75
N VAL A 224 7.28 -11.52 14.29
CA VAL A 224 6.14 -10.67 13.94
C VAL A 224 6.59 -9.51 13.08
N VAL A 225 6.06 -9.41 11.87
CA VAL A 225 6.32 -8.29 10.94
C VAL A 225 5.04 -7.53 10.68
N VAL A 226 5.08 -6.19 10.84
CA VAL A 226 3.88 -5.35 10.83
C VAL A 226 4.08 -4.13 9.93
N HIS A 227 3.03 -3.76 9.20
CA HIS A 227 3.03 -2.51 8.45
C HIS A 227 2.78 -1.31 9.38
N PRO A 228 3.47 -0.16 9.20
CA PRO A 228 3.36 1.00 10.11
C PRO A 228 2.00 1.71 10.08
N GLU A 229 1.07 1.34 9.20
CA GLU A 229 -0.34 1.76 9.24
C GLU A 229 -1.15 1.05 10.35
N SER A 230 -0.54 0.13 11.09
CA SER A 230 -1.19 -0.58 12.20
C SER A 230 -1.26 0.26 13.47
N PRO A 231 -2.21 -0.01 14.38
CA PRO A 231 -2.28 0.66 15.68
C PRO A 231 -0.96 0.53 16.48
N ALA A 232 -0.62 1.56 17.24
CA ALA A 232 0.63 1.58 18.03
C ALA A 232 0.79 0.36 18.94
N SER A 233 -0.30 -0.11 19.55
CA SER A 233 -0.30 -1.31 20.40
C SER A 233 0.07 -2.60 19.67
N VAL A 234 -0.17 -2.67 18.36
CA VAL A 234 0.24 -3.79 17.49
C VAL A 234 1.69 -3.62 17.07
N ILE A 235 2.09 -2.41 16.70
CA ILE A 235 3.47 -2.04 16.36
C ILE A 235 4.42 -2.37 17.51
N ASP A 236 4.02 -2.09 18.76
CA ASP A 236 4.85 -2.32 19.95
C ASP A 236 5.10 -3.83 20.25
N LEU A 237 4.35 -4.72 19.63
CA LEU A 237 4.52 -6.18 19.72
C LEU A 237 5.33 -6.78 18.57
N ALA A 238 5.64 -5.98 17.54
CA ALA A 238 6.32 -6.44 16.35
C ALA A 238 7.84 -6.57 16.57
N ASP A 239 8.44 -7.58 15.94
CA ASP A 239 9.88 -7.73 15.85
C ASP A 239 10.46 -6.89 14.70
N PHE A 240 9.62 -6.59 13.71
CA PHE A 240 9.96 -5.69 12.60
C PHE A 240 8.75 -4.86 12.14
N VAL A 241 9.00 -3.57 11.87
CA VAL A 241 8.02 -2.64 11.31
C VAL A 241 8.61 -1.99 10.06
N GLY A 242 7.92 -2.08 8.94
CA GLY A 242 8.41 -1.50 7.69
C GLY A 242 7.42 -1.55 6.54
N SER A 243 7.84 -1.00 5.40
CA SER A 243 7.06 -1.08 4.15
C SER A 243 6.88 -2.52 3.68
N THR A 244 5.94 -2.74 2.76
CA THR A 244 5.72 -4.07 2.17
C THR A 244 6.99 -4.67 1.57
N SER A 245 7.80 -3.86 0.88
CA SER A 245 9.09 -4.30 0.34
C SER A 245 10.10 -4.64 1.43
N ASP A 246 10.13 -3.87 2.53
CA ASP A 246 11.03 -4.13 3.65
C ASP A 246 10.58 -5.36 4.45
N MET A 247 9.28 -5.57 4.60
CA MET A 247 8.72 -6.79 5.20
C MET A 247 9.15 -8.04 4.42
N ILE A 248 9.09 -8.02 3.08
CA ILE A 248 9.57 -9.13 2.24
C ILE A 248 11.06 -9.37 2.46
N LYS A 249 11.88 -8.31 2.47
CA LYS A 249 13.34 -8.42 2.72
C LYS A 249 13.61 -9.05 4.10
N TYR A 250 12.89 -8.58 5.13
CA TYR A 250 13.02 -9.14 6.47
C TYR A 250 12.68 -10.64 6.49
N VAL A 251 11.58 -11.05 5.86
CA VAL A 251 11.16 -12.46 5.78
C VAL A 251 12.24 -13.32 5.11
N MET A 252 12.85 -12.83 4.03
CA MET A 252 13.93 -13.53 3.32
C MET A 252 15.21 -13.66 4.15
N GLN A 253 15.50 -12.69 5.03
CA GLN A 253 16.74 -12.62 5.81
C GLN A 253 16.61 -13.18 7.23
N SER A 254 15.38 -13.33 7.73
CA SER A 254 15.11 -13.80 9.08
C SER A 254 15.51 -15.27 9.25
N ASP A 255 16.11 -15.61 10.39
CA ASP A 255 16.37 -17.00 10.79
C ASP A 255 15.08 -17.72 11.24
N SER A 256 14.05 -16.98 11.61
CA SER A 256 12.77 -17.54 12.02
C SER A 256 12.08 -18.25 10.85
N LYS A 257 11.69 -19.51 11.06
CA LYS A 257 10.93 -20.28 10.05
C LYS A 257 9.45 -19.91 10.02
N LYS A 258 8.93 -19.38 11.13
CA LYS A 258 7.52 -18.99 11.25
C LYS A 258 7.41 -17.48 11.34
N ILE A 259 6.57 -16.89 10.50
CA ILE A 259 6.39 -15.44 10.43
C ILE A 259 4.91 -15.10 10.60
N ILE A 260 4.60 -14.26 11.57
CA ILE A 260 3.28 -13.64 11.71
C ILE A 260 3.30 -12.31 10.95
N VAL A 261 2.43 -12.18 9.96
CA VAL A 261 2.41 -11.02 9.06
C VAL A 261 1.20 -10.15 9.37
N GLY A 262 1.44 -8.91 9.81
CA GLY A 262 0.42 -7.89 10.08
C GLY A 262 0.29 -6.89 8.93
N THR A 263 -0.27 -7.35 7.81
CA THR A 263 -0.65 -6.52 6.65
C THR A 263 -1.67 -7.25 5.77
N ASP A 264 -2.02 -6.69 4.60
CA ASP A 264 -2.92 -7.32 3.64
C ASP A 264 -2.36 -8.67 3.15
N ASN A 265 -3.25 -9.67 3.03
CA ASN A 265 -2.87 -11.05 2.71
C ASN A 265 -2.28 -11.23 1.30
N GLY A 266 -2.51 -10.32 0.37
CA GLY A 266 -1.92 -10.34 -0.98
C GLY A 266 -0.39 -10.37 -0.95
N LEU A 267 0.24 -9.76 0.08
CA LEU A 267 1.68 -9.78 0.25
C LEU A 267 2.24 -11.19 0.50
N ILE A 268 1.45 -12.06 1.13
CA ILE A 268 1.86 -13.44 1.47
C ILE A 268 2.21 -14.25 0.22
N HIS A 269 1.51 -14.02 -0.91
CA HIS A 269 1.82 -14.68 -2.18
C HIS A 269 3.29 -14.46 -2.58
N MET A 270 3.72 -13.20 -2.58
CA MET A 270 5.11 -12.87 -2.94
C MET A 270 6.12 -13.32 -1.87
N MET A 271 5.76 -13.27 -0.57
CA MET A 271 6.60 -13.80 0.50
C MET A 271 6.85 -15.30 0.31
N LYS A 272 5.81 -16.09 0.04
CA LYS A 272 5.94 -17.53 -0.22
C LYS A 272 6.76 -17.85 -1.47
N LYS A 273 6.66 -17.03 -2.52
CA LYS A 273 7.49 -17.20 -3.74
C LYS A 273 8.97 -16.93 -3.46
N LYS A 274 9.29 -15.93 -2.62
CA LYS A 274 10.67 -15.50 -2.36
C LYS A 274 11.33 -16.26 -1.20
N ALA A 275 10.55 -16.81 -0.30
CA ALA A 275 10.99 -17.56 0.88
C ALA A 275 10.07 -18.77 1.11
N PRO A 276 10.09 -19.76 0.18
CA PRO A 276 9.15 -20.90 0.21
C PRO A 276 9.34 -21.80 1.44
N GLU A 277 10.49 -21.73 2.11
CA GLU A 277 10.80 -22.46 3.33
C GLU A 277 10.15 -21.86 4.59
N LYS A 278 9.54 -20.67 4.50
CA LYS A 278 8.87 -19.98 5.62
C LYS A 278 7.39 -20.39 5.73
N ILE A 279 6.88 -20.39 6.95
CA ILE A 279 5.49 -20.75 7.30
C ILE A 279 4.78 -19.52 7.84
#